data_e3c525f4de22eebcc6e740a0f81fbe80
#
_entry.id   e3c525f4de22eebcc6e740a0f81fbe80
#
_cell.length_a   1.000
_cell.length_b   1.000
_cell.length_c   1.000
_cell.angle_alpha   90.00
_cell.angle_beta   90.00
_cell.angle_gamma   90.00
#
_symmetry.space_group_name_H-M   'P 1'
#
loop_
_entity.id
_entity.type
_entity.pdbx_description
1 polymer ?
#
loop_
_entity_poly.entity_id
_entity_poly.type
_entity_poly.pdbx_seq_one_letter_code
_entity_poly.pdbx_strand_id
1 'polypeptide(L)'
;MGKNILKMLFERTKLLSTADLQKLETIQKHRHLSAHPILTEESILFEPTPEMVRSDIRNALDTLLTRTALLNKNIVGKILEDLESVKDLFPKKSELKTYLNSKYLKSTSEPIMTHIFRSLWKFVFITKDERAIKNLDINYRALEIVYESNPKQFFDCIKSENEYYSNLNNDESVLEKIVVFLSTKKNIYSSLKKSARLLIDKTIEKDFSLRSISFFKSNSVEEHISNVIEVIEMNHKHAYGIGGVYINSEHYVIIDRYLKDTDNTKLHHQFCITCYGNSADFDRADIYYDRYIKPHLNAFTLDELKVLLDKCNQNSQLHWYRKRAEREMLSIMQAAYDIDSSFDFSGFNNLPLSKFEEQVG
;
A
#
# COMPACT_ATOMS: atom_id res chain seq x y z
N MET A 1 14.73 -12.78 -46.94
CA MET A 1 14.43 -13.05 -45.51
C MET A 1 14.00 -11.82 -44.71
N GLY A 2 14.61 -10.64 -44.86
CA GLY A 2 14.34 -9.47 -44.01
C GLY A 2 12.91 -8.85 -44.10
N LYS A 3 12.27 -8.86 -45.28
CA LYS A 3 10.91 -8.26 -45.44
C LYS A 3 9.83 -8.93 -44.60
N ASN A 4 9.94 -10.22 -44.33
CA ASN A 4 8.96 -10.94 -43.52
C ASN A 4 9.09 -10.67 -42.01
N ILE A 5 10.28 -10.31 -41.52
CA ILE A 5 10.53 -10.06 -40.11
C ILE A 5 9.86 -8.76 -39.65
N LEU A 6 10.02 -7.65 -40.38
CA LEU A 6 9.40 -6.36 -40.04
C LEU A 6 7.88 -6.46 -40.05
N LYS A 7 7.32 -7.13 -41.07
CA LYS A 7 5.88 -7.35 -41.18
C LYS A 7 5.35 -8.25 -40.06
N MET A 8 6.07 -9.29 -39.68
CA MET A 8 5.76 -10.16 -38.56
C MET A 8 5.81 -9.42 -37.23
N LEU A 9 6.83 -8.56 -37.01
CA LEU A 9 6.97 -7.71 -35.83
C LEU A 9 5.82 -6.69 -35.72
N PHE A 10 5.34 -6.17 -36.83
CA PHE A 10 4.20 -5.25 -36.87
C PHE A 10 2.87 -5.96 -36.71
N GLU A 11 2.57 -6.98 -37.55
CA GLU A 11 1.24 -7.61 -37.61
C GLU A 11 0.98 -8.60 -36.50
N ARG A 12 1.95 -9.48 -36.16
CA ARG A 12 1.76 -10.56 -35.19
C ARG A 12 2.10 -10.16 -33.77
N THR A 13 3.21 -9.47 -33.58
CA THR A 13 3.70 -9.16 -32.23
C THR A 13 3.31 -7.77 -31.78
N LYS A 14 2.87 -6.89 -32.72
CA LYS A 14 2.55 -5.48 -32.44
C LYS A 14 3.71 -4.73 -31.74
N LEU A 15 4.96 -5.18 -31.98
CA LEU A 15 6.17 -4.57 -31.41
C LEU A 15 6.55 -3.25 -32.06
N LEU A 16 6.04 -2.96 -33.25
CA LEU A 16 6.30 -1.75 -33.99
C LEU A 16 5.01 -0.94 -34.14
N SER A 17 5.11 0.38 -34.01
CA SER A 17 4.06 1.29 -34.47
C SER A 17 4.11 1.43 -36.00
N THR A 18 3.08 1.98 -36.63
CA THR A 18 3.08 2.29 -38.07
C THR A 18 4.25 3.18 -38.44
N ALA A 19 4.55 4.19 -37.60
CA ALA A 19 5.68 5.09 -37.81
C ALA A 19 7.05 4.38 -37.73
N ASP A 20 7.18 3.43 -36.80
CA ASP A 20 8.40 2.64 -36.64
C ASP A 20 8.61 1.68 -37.81
N LEU A 21 7.53 1.04 -38.28
CA LEU A 21 7.58 0.20 -39.46
C LEU A 21 8.09 0.99 -40.66
N GLN A 22 7.51 2.18 -40.94
CA GLN A 22 7.93 3.04 -42.05
C GLN A 22 9.40 3.45 -41.94
N LYS A 23 9.89 3.83 -40.75
CA LYS A 23 11.30 4.16 -40.54
C LYS A 23 12.22 2.97 -40.87
N LEU A 24 11.90 1.79 -40.38
CA LEU A 24 12.70 0.58 -40.61
C LEU A 24 12.64 0.11 -42.06
N GLU A 25 11.49 0.24 -42.74
CA GLU A 25 11.35 -0.03 -44.18
C GLU A 25 12.19 0.95 -45.02
N THR A 26 12.23 2.24 -44.64
CA THR A 26 13.07 3.24 -45.29
C THR A 26 14.55 2.88 -45.15
N ILE A 27 15.03 2.54 -43.96
CA ILE A 27 16.41 2.10 -43.72
C ILE A 27 16.72 0.84 -44.56
N GLN A 28 15.81 -0.11 -44.62
CA GLN A 28 15.97 -1.32 -45.43
C GLN A 28 16.06 -0.98 -46.91
N LYS A 29 15.28 -0.01 -47.42
CA LYS A 29 15.31 0.47 -48.78
C LYS A 29 16.66 1.17 -49.08
N HIS A 30 17.12 2.08 -48.20
CA HIS A 30 18.42 2.75 -48.35
C HIS A 30 19.58 1.76 -48.41
N ARG A 31 19.58 0.78 -47.48
CA ARG A 31 20.58 -0.30 -47.49
C ARG A 31 20.54 -1.12 -48.78
N HIS A 32 19.37 -1.43 -49.29
CA HIS A 32 19.23 -2.22 -50.52
C HIS A 32 19.77 -1.46 -51.72
N LEU A 33 19.43 -0.18 -51.87
CA LEU A 33 19.92 0.69 -52.94
C LEU A 33 21.44 0.91 -52.87
N SER A 34 22.01 1.02 -51.68
CA SER A 34 23.47 1.15 -51.49
C SER A 34 24.23 -0.14 -51.78
N ALA A 35 23.65 -1.31 -51.45
CA ALA A 35 24.29 -2.62 -51.58
C ALA A 35 24.14 -3.20 -53.02
N HIS A 36 23.07 -2.82 -53.70
CA HIS A 36 22.74 -3.28 -55.06
C HIS A 36 22.36 -2.08 -55.91
N PRO A 37 23.36 -1.30 -56.38
CA PRO A 37 23.10 -0.14 -57.20
C PRO A 37 22.43 -0.59 -58.50
N ILE A 38 21.18 -0.20 -58.67
CA ILE A 38 20.41 -0.43 -59.88
C ILE A 38 20.70 0.77 -60.79
N LEU A 39 21.30 0.52 -61.94
CA LEU A 39 21.37 1.50 -63.00
C LEU A 39 19.96 1.69 -63.53
N THR A 40 19.34 2.80 -63.18
CA THR A 40 18.10 3.25 -63.82
C THR A 40 18.44 3.95 -65.10
N GLU A 41 17.46 4.11 -66.00
CA GLU A 41 17.66 4.80 -67.30
C GLU A 41 18.24 6.22 -67.16
N GLU A 42 18.17 6.80 -65.93
CA GLU A 42 18.72 8.13 -65.61
C GLU A 42 20.17 8.11 -65.07
N SER A 43 20.81 6.95 -64.97
CA SER A 43 22.25 6.78 -64.62
C SER A 43 22.63 7.35 -63.21
N ILE A 44 21.70 7.58 -62.32
CA ILE A 44 21.96 8.12 -60.98
C ILE A 44 22.14 6.98 -59.99
N LEU A 45 23.37 6.78 -59.54
CA LEU A 45 23.66 5.88 -58.40
C LEU A 45 23.13 6.51 -57.09
N PHE A 46 22.49 5.70 -56.30
CA PHE A 46 22.08 6.13 -54.96
C PHE A 46 23.31 6.25 -54.05
N GLU A 47 23.70 7.49 -53.73
CA GLU A 47 24.78 7.81 -52.80
C GLU A 47 24.18 8.43 -51.55
N PRO A 48 24.16 7.71 -50.40
CA PRO A 48 23.62 8.26 -49.16
C PRO A 48 24.51 9.38 -48.64
N THR A 49 23.92 10.53 -48.31
CA THR A 49 24.64 11.61 -47.64
C THR A 49 25.02 11.24 -46.22
N PRO A 50 26.06 11.85 -45.62
CA PRO A 50 26.39 11.63 -44.20
C PRO A 50 25.21 11.91 -43.26
N GLU A 51 24.35 12.88 -43.55
CA GLU A 51 23.15 13.24 -42.79
C GLU A 51 22.09 12.13 -42.86
N MET A 52 21.87 11.55 -44.03
CA MET A 52 21.00 10.39 -44.22
C MET A 52 21.48 9.20 -43.39
N VAL A 53 22.76 8.88 -43.43
CA VAL A 53 23.34 7.77 -42.67
C VAL A 53 23.18 8.02 -41.16
N ARG A 54 23.45 9.24 -40.68
CA ARG A 54 23.25 9.62 -39.27
C ARG A 54 21.79 9.52 -38.86
N SER A 55 20.85 9.96 -39.71
CA SER A 55 19.42 9.85 -39.50
C SER A 55 18.97 8.40 -39.43
N ASP A 56 19.44 7.56 -40.35
CA ASP A 56 19.11 6.13 -40.39
C ASP A 56 19.62 5.39 -39.12
N ILE A 57 20.87 5.69 -38.72
CA ILE A 57 21.45 5.15 -37.47
C ILE A 57 20.58 5.58 -36.25
N ARG A 58 20.28 6.87 -36.17
CA ARG A 58 19.42 7.40 -35.07
C ARG A 58 18.04 6.73 -35.07
N ASN A 59 17.39 6.65 -36.23
CA ASN A 59 16.10 6.00 -36.38
C ASN A 59 16.13 4.52 -36.00
N ALA A 60 17.19 3.79 -36.39
CA ALA A 60 17.39 2.40 -36.00
C ALA A 60 17.56 2.25 -34.47
N LEU A 61 18.43 3.07 -33.88
CA LEU A 61 18.67 3.07 -32.43
C LEU A 61 17.39 3.40 -31.68
N ASP A 62 16.70 4.49 -32.04
CA ASP A 62 15.47 4.94 -31.38
C ASP A 62 14.35 3.91 -31.52
N THR A 63 14.25 3.24 -32.67
CA THR A 63 13.16 2.28 -32.91
C THR A 63 13.42 0.91 -32.31
N LEU A 64 14.67 0.44 -32.25
CA LEU A 64 15.01 -0.93 -31.86
C LEU A 64 15.66 -1.04 -30.48
N LEU A 65 16.41 -0.04 -30.02
CA LEU A 65 17.23 -0.13 -28.81
C LEU A 65 16.82 0.82 -27.70
N THR A 66 16.39 2.04 -28.01
CA THR A 66 16.05 3.04 -26.98
C THR A 66 14.60 2.95 -26.55
N ARG A 67 13.71 2.46 -27.38
CA ARG A 67 12.36 2.13 -26.95
C ARG A 67 12.39 0.84 -26.15
N THR A 68 12.05 0.94 -24.90
CA THR A 68 11.68 -0.20 -24.07
C THR A 68 10.78 -1.10 -24.90
N ALA A 69 11.15 -2.37 -25.07
CA ALA A 69 10.44 -3.34 -25.91
C ALA A 69 8.95 -3.12 -25.78
N LEU A 70 8.32 -2.64 -26.87
CA LEU A 70 6.96 -2.14 -26.88
C LEU A 70 6.05 -3.15 -26.21
N LEU A 71 5.50 -2.70 -25.19
CA LEU A 71 4.62 -3.28 -24.24
C LEU A 71 3.41 -3.87 -24.95
N ASN A 72 3.60 -5.08 -25.36
CA ASN A 72 2.66 -5.95 -26.03
C ASN A 72 1.55 -6.40 -25.09
N LYS A 73 0.52 -7.04 -25.62
CA LYS A 73 -0.49 -7.81 -24.85
C LYS A 73 0.14 -8.74 -23.80
N ASN A 74 1.40 -9.10 -23.95
CA ASN A 74 2.18 -9.95 -23.02
C ASN A 74 2.90 -9.17 -21.90
N ILE A 75 2.80 -7.84 -21.83
CA ILE A 75 3.50 -7.08 -20.77
C ILE A 75 3.07 -7.54 -19.39
N VAL A 76 1.78 -7.79 -19.20
CA VAL A 76 1.24 -8.22 -17.91
C VAL A 76 1.84 -9.57 -17.50
N GLY A 77 1.91 -10.53 -18.44
CA GLY A 77 2.57 -11.81 -18.19
C GLY A 77 4.02 -11.64 -17.73
N LYS A 78 4.79 -10.79 -18.43
CA LYS A 78 6.18 -10.48 -18.06
C LYS A 78 6.28 -9.79 -16.71
N ILE A 79 5.39 -8.84 -16.42
CA ILE A 79 5.36 -8.18 -15.10
C ILE A 79 5.08 -9.21 -14.00
N LEU A 80 4.10 -10.11 -14.17
CA LEU A 80 3.74 -11.12 -13.17
C LEU A 80 4.85 -12.15 -12.95
N GLU A 81 5.49 -12.61 -14.01
CA GLU A 81 6.65 -13.52 -13.93
C GLU A 81 7.83 -12.84 -13.21
N ASP A 82 8.06 -11.58 -13.53
CA ASP A 82 9.12 -10.79 -12.92
C ASP A 82 8.84 -10.51 -11.44
N LEU A 83 7.61 -10.11 -11.09
CA LEU A 83 7.18 -9.92 -9.70
C LEU A 83 7.39 -11.21 -8.88
N GLU A 84 7.02 -12.38 -9.41
CA GLU A 84 7.24 -13.65 -8.74
C GLU A 84 8.74 -13.93 -8.52
N SER A 85 9.60 -13.61 -9.50
CA SER A 85 11.04 -13.83 -9.42
C SER A 85 11.75 -12.89 -8.42
N VAL A 86 11.21 -11.68 -8.21
CA VAL A 86 11.84 -10.64 -7.38
C VAL A 86 11.16 -10.42 -6.03
N LYS A 87 10.15 -11.22 -5.68
CA LYS A 87 9.32 -11.00 -4.48
C LYS A 87 10.13 -10.91 -3.17
N ASP A 88 11.20 -11.69 -3.06
CA ASP A 88 12.06 -11.74 -1.88
C ASP A 88 13.19 -10.68 -1.93
N LEU A 89 13.44 -10.07 -3.10
CA LEU A 89 14.48 -9.06 -3.29
C LEU A 89 14.03 -7.66 -2.87
N PHE A 90 12.73 -7.37 -2.95
CA PHE A 90 12.16 -6.06 -2.66
C PHE A 90 11.13 -6.13 -1.51
N PRO A 91 11.59 -6.22 -0.25
CA PRO A 91 10.69 -6.27 0.91
C PRO A 91 9.94 -4.94 1.08
N LYS A 92 10.54 -3.80 0.69
CA LYS A 92 9.93 -2.48 0.82
C LYS A 92 9.20 -2.05 -0.45
N LYS A 93 8.01 -1.47 -0.29
CA LYS A 93 7.21 -0.92 -1.40
C LYS A 93 7.97 0.15 -2.20
N SER A 94 8.80 0.98 -1.55
CA SER A 94 9.59 2.03 -2.21
C SER A 94 10.64 1.47 -3.19
N GLU A 95 11.29 0.37 -2.83
CA GLU A 95 12.27 -0.31 -3.67
C GLU A 95 11.58 -0.95 -4.89
N LEU A 96 10.47 -1.66 -4.65
CA LEU A 96 9.65 -2.22 -5.72
C LEU A 96 9.12 -1.14 -6.66
N LYS A 97 8.71 0.04 -6.13
CA LYS A 97 8.26 1.19 -6.93
C LYS A 97 9.36 1.69 -7.85
N THR A 98 10.58 1.84 -7.35
CA THR A 98 11.75 2.24 -8.15
C THR A 98 12.03 1.24 -9.27
N TYR A 99 12.01 -0.05 -8.94
CA TYR A 99 12.20 -1.13 -9.89
C TYR A 99 11.14 -1.14 -11.00
N LEU A 100 9.84 -1.15 -10.65
CA LEU A 100 8.75 -1.16 -11.60
C LEU A 100 8.74 0.09 -12.49
N ASN A 101 9.00 1.26 -11.91
CA ASN A 101 9.09 2.51 -12.68
C ASN A 101 10.21 2.46 -13.71
N SER A 102 11.41 2.01 -13.31
CA SER A 102 12.55 1.97 -14.22
C SER A 102 12.38 0.97 -15.36
N LYS A 103 11.76 -0.19 -15.07
CA LYS A 103 11.67 -1.29 -16.02
C LYS A 103 10.42 -1.25 -16.90
N TYR A 104 9.28 -0.78 -16.36
CA TYR A 104 7.98 -0.92 -17.03
C TYR A 104 7.18 0.38 -17.13
N LEU A 105 7.04 1.17 -16.04
CA LEU A 105 5.97 2.16 -15.97
C LEU A 105 6.33 3.51 -16.59
N LYS A 106 7.60 3.95 -16.51
CA LYS A 106 8.05 5.29 -16.92
C LYS A 106 7.78 5.63 -18.40
N SER A 107 7.85 4.63 -19.28
CA SER A 107 7.67 4.81 -20.73
C SER A 107 6.36 4.22 -21.26
N THR A 108 5.45 3.85 -20.37
CA THR A 108 4.20 3.18 -20.73
C THR A 108 3.13 4.20 -21.07
N SER A 109 2.42 3.97 -22.20
CA SER A 109 1.28 4.80 -22.61
C SER A 109 0.06 4.55 -21.71
N GLU A 110 -0.82 5.54 -21.61
CA GLU A 110 -2.02 5.50 -20.79
C GLU A 110 -2.92 4.27 -21.03
N PRO A 111 -3.20 3.84 -22.29
CA PRO A 111 -4.01 2.64 -22.52
C PRO A 111 -3.35 1.36 -22.00
N ILE A 112 -2.03 1.28 -22.11
CA ILE A 112 -1.28 0.12 -21.61
C ILE A 112 -1.24 0.14 -20.07
N MET A 113 -1.09 1.32 -19.46
CA MET A 113 -1.14 1.47 -18.01
C MET A 113 -2.51 1.04 -17.46
N THR A 114 -3.61 1.41 -18.11
CA THR A 114 -4.96 0.95 -17.80
C THR A 114 -5.07 -0.57 -17.91
N HIS A 115 -4.49 -1.17 -18.95
CA HIS A 115 -4.46 -2.62 -19.11
C HIS A 115 -3.66 -3.33 -18.00
N ILE A 116 -2.50 -2.77 -17.60
CA ILE A 116 -1.70 -3.28 -16.47
C ILE A 116 -2.50 -3.21 -15.18
N PHE A 117 -3.10 -2.06 -14.88
CA PHE A 117 -3.94 -1.87 -13.69
C PHE A 117 -5.09 -2.87 -13.63
N ARG A 118 -5.87 -2.97 -14.71
CA ARG A 118 -6.99 -3.91 -14.83
C ARG A 118 -6.56 -5.36 -14.62
N SER A 119 -5.42 -5.74 -15.17
CA SER A 119 -4.89 -7.09 -15.06
C SER A 119 -4.38 -7.39 -13.65
N LEU A 120 -3.63 -6.45 -13.04
CA LEU A 120 -3.21 -6.59 -11.65
C LEU A 120 -4.41 -6.69 -10.71
N TRP A 121 -5.46 -5.87 -10.90
CA TRP A 121 -6.71 -5.99 -10.16
C TRP A 121 -7.31 -7.39 -10.26
N LYS A 122 -7.33 -7.94 -11.49
CA LYS A 122 -7.82 -9.31 -11.73
C LYS A 122 -7.01 -10.34 -10.92
N PHE A 123 -5.70 -10.27 -10.97
CA PHE A 123 -4.83 -11.23 -10.28
C PHE A 123 -4.84 -11.08 -8.76
N VAL A 124 -5.09 -9.87 -8.25
CA VAL A 124 -5.16 -9.62 -6.82
C VAL A 124 -6.55 -9.92 -6.25
N PHE A 125 -7.62 -9.48 -6.92
CA PHE A 125 -8.94 -9.47 -6.30
C PHE A 125 -10.00 -10.37 -6.96
N ILE A 126 -9.77 -10.87 -8.17
CA ILE A 126 -10.81 -11.61 -8.89
C ILE A 126 -10.47 -13.09 -9.08
N THR A 127 -9.23 -13.39 -9.45
CA THR A 127 -8.85 -14.73 -9.86
C THR A 127 -8.73 -15.69 -8.66
N LYS A 128 -9.06 -16.98 -8.90
CA LYS A 128 -8.97 -18.06 -7.92
C LYS A 128 -7.77 -18.98 -8.18
N ASP A 129 -6.85 -18.55 -9.02
CA ASP A 129 -5.67 -19.30 -9.40
C ASP A 129 -4.68 -19.39 -8.23
N GLU A 130 -4.17 -20.59 -7.93
CA GLU A 130 -3.24 -20.82 -6.81
C GLU A 130 -1.95 -20.01 -6.92
N ARG A 131 -1.44 -19.80 -8.14
CA ARG A 131 -0.23 -18.99 -8.38
C ARG A 131 -0.50 -17.52 -8.05
N ALA A 132 -1.71 -17.03 -8.34
CA ALA A 132 -2.11 -15.67 -7.99
C ALA A 132 -2.18 -15.49 -6.48
N ILE A 133 -2.75 -16.46 -5.74
CA ILE A 133 -2.84 -16.45 -4.28
C ILE A 133 -1.44 -16.55 -3.66
N LYS A 134 -0.58 -17.43 -4.16
CA LYS A 134 0.82 -17.58 -3.69
C LYS A 134 1.63 -16.28 -3.82
N ASN A 135 1.33 -15.46 -4.81
CA ASN A 135 2.00 -14.20 -5.09
C ASN A 135 1.14 -12.96 -4.75
N LEU A 136 0.11 -13.14 -3.90
CA LEU A 136 -0.87 -12.10 -3.57
C LEU A 136 -0.20 -10.82 -3.05
N ASP A 137 0.73 -10.92 -2.11
CA ASP A 137 1.37 -9.76 -1.48
C ASP A 137 2.20 -8.92 -2.46
N ILE A 138 2.98 -9.56 -3.33
CA ILE A 138 3.79 -8.82 -4.30
C ILE A 138 2.92 -8.21 -5.39
N ASN A 139 1.89 -8.94 -5.86
CA ASN A 139 0.92 -8.44 -6.83
C ASN A 139 0.10 -7.27 -6.26
N TYR A 140 -0.29 -7.36 -4.99
CA TYR A 140 -0.99 -6.29 -4.28
C TYR A 140 -0.13 -5.03 -4.17
N ARG A 141 1.14 -5.14 -3.77
CA ARG A 141 2.08 -4.00 -3.73
C ARG A 141 2.27 -3.37 -5.10
N ALA A 142 2.36 -4.19 -6.16
CA ALA A 142 2.45 -3.71 -7.53
C ALA A 142 1.17 -2.98 -7.97
N LEU A 143 -0.01 -3.50 -7.63
CA LEU A 143 -1.30 -2.85 -7.89
C LEU A 143 -1.38 -1.48 -7.22
N GLU A 144 -0.97 -1.37 -5.95
CA GLU A 144 -0.94 -0.09 -5.25
C GLU A 144 0.00 0.92 -5.91
N ILE A 145 1.21 0.49 -6.32
CA ILE A 145 2.19 1.34 -7.01
C ILE A 145 1.61 1.87 -8.33
N VAL A 146 0.96 1.00 -9.09
CA VAL A 146 0.31 1.39 -10.34
C VAL A 146 -0.85 2.35 -10.08
N TYR A 147 -1.72 2.07 -9.10
CA TYR A 147 -2.81 2.97 -8.74
C TYR A 147 -2.30 4.37 -8.33
N GLU A 148 -1.24 4.44 -7.53
CA GLU A 148 -0.64 5.69 -7.07
C GLU A 148 -0.01 6.52 -8.20
N SER A 149 0.28 5.93 -9.36
CA SER A 149 0.83 6.67 -10.51
C SER A 149 -0.20 7.60 -11.17
N ASN A 150 -1.49 7.24 -11.16
CA ASN A 150 -2.59 8.08 -11.65
C ASN A 150 -3.93 7.71 -10.98
N PRO A 151 -4.13 8.10 -9.70
CA PRO A 151 -5.31 7.70 -8.92
C PRO A 151 -6.64 8.08 -9.55
N LYS A 152 -6.72 9.27 -10.19
CA LYS A 152 -7.95 9.75 -10.83
C LYS A 152 -8.35 8.87 -12.01
N GLN A 153 -7.42 8.58 -12.91
CA GLN A 153 -7.68 7.71 -14.07
C GLN A 153 -8.19 6.33 -13.63
N PHE A 154 -7.53 5.72 -12.65
CA PHE A 154 -7.90 4.38 -12.22
C PHE A 154 -9.21 4.34 -11.42
N PHE A 155 -9.51 5.40 -10.68
CA PHE A 155 -10.83 5.55 -10.07
C PHE A 155 -11.92 5.65 -11.13
N ASP A 156 -11.72 6.44 -12.20
CA ASP A 156 -12.66 6.57 -13.31
C ASP A 156 -12.84 5.23 -14.05
N CYS A 157 -11.77 4.44 -14.22
CA CYS A 157 -11.85 3.08 -14.76
C CYS A 157 -12.71 2.15 -13.87
N ILE A 158 -12.49 2.17 -12.54
CA ILE A 158 -13.29 1.36 -11.61
C ILE A 158 -14.76 1.74 -11.67
N LYS A 159 -15.05 3.04 -11.73
CA LYS A 159 -16.41 3.55 -11.78
C LYS A 159 -17.12 3.18 -13.09
N SER A 160 -16.45 3.31 -14.23
CA SER A 160 -17.02 3.03 -15.55
C SER A 160 -17.22 1.53 -15.81
N GLU A 161 -16.33 0.67 -15.28
CA GLU A 161 -16.40 -0.78 -15.42
C GLU A 161 -16.75 -1.48 -14.09
N ASN A 162 -17.62 -0.88 -13.28
CA ASN A 162 -17.87 -1.34 -11.90
C ASN A 162 -18.33 -2.80 -11.81
N GLU A 163 -18.96 -3.35 -12.85
CA GLU A 163 -19.31 -4.76 -12.95
C GLU A 163 -18.07 -5.66 -12.85
N TYR A 164 -17.07 -5.35 -13.67
CA TYR A 164 -15.80 -6.08 -13.70
C TYR A 164 -15.06 -6.00 -12.37
N TYR A 165 -14.89 -4.77 -11.85
CA TYR A 165 -14.12 -4.51 -10.62
C TYR A 165 -14.83 -5.00 -9.35
N SER A 166 -16.14 -5.27 -9.41
CA SER A 166 -16.92 -5.81 -8.30
C SER A 166 -16.98 -7.35 -8.26
N ASN A 167 -16.39 -8.05 -9.23
CA ASN A 167 -16.37 -9.51 -9.26
C ASN A 167 -15.26 -10.06 -8.36
N LEU A 168 -15.39 -9.85 -7.04
CA LEU A 168 -14.36 -10.20 -6.06
C LEU A 168 -14.32 -11.71 -5.78
N ASN A 169 -13.11 -12.24 -5.61
CA ASN A 169 -12.87 -13.55 -5.04
C ASN A 169 -13.29 -13.55 -3.55
N ASN A 170 -13.90 -14.63 -3.08
CA ASN A 170 -14.35 -14.77 -1.70
C ASN A 170 -13.32 -15.41 -0.75
N ASP A 171 -12.07 -15.56 -1.20
CA ASP A 171 -10.95 -15.98 -0.38
C ASP A 171 -10.67 -14.93 0.71
N GLU A 172 -10.45 -15.36 1.95
CA GLU A 172 -10.30 -14.47 3.11
C GLU A 172 -9.10 -13.54 2.95
N SER A 173 -7.96 -14.07 2.50
CA SER A 173 -6.74 -13.27 2.30
C SER A 173 -6.92 -12.19 1.22
N VAL A 174 -7.71 -12.47 0.18
CA VAL A 174 -8.05 -11.51 -0.86
C VAL A 174 -8.99 -10.43 -0.33
N LEU A 175 -9.97 -10.83 0.48
CA LEU A 175 -10.93 -9.90 1.10
C LEU A 175 -10.27 -8.97 2.13
N GLU A 176 -9.30 -9.46 2.89
CA GLU A 176 -8.46 -8.62 3.74
C GLU A 176 -7.71 -7.56 2.92
N LYS A 177 -7.05 -7.97 1.83
CA LYS A 177 -6.32 -7.04 0.96
C LYS A 177 -7.22 -5.98 0.31
N ILE A 178 -8.45 -6.31 -0.07
CA ILE A 178 -9.37 -5.29 -0.61
C ILE A 178 -9.80 -4.29 0.48
N VAL A 179 -10.03 -4.72 1.72
CA VAL A 179 -10.32 -3.80 2.84
C VAL A 179 -9.14 -2.85 3.08
N VAL A 180 -7.91 -3.37 3.14
CA VAL A 180 -6.69 -2.56 3.27
C VAL A 180 -6.54 -1.58 2.09
N PHE A 181 -6.84 -2.02 0.86
CA PHE A 181 -6.80 -1.14 -0.32
C PHE A 181 -7.82 0.00 -0.20
N LEU A 182 -9.04 -0.31 0.19
CA LEU A 182 -10.12 0.66 0.35
C LEU A 182 -9.89 1.62 1.51
N SER A 183 -9.22 1.18 2.57
CA SER A 183 -8.93 2.02 3.74
C SER A 183 -8.20 3.31 3.38
N THR A 184 -7.32 3.25 2.38
CA THR A 184 -6.55 4.41 1.89
C THR A 184 -7.16 5.09 0.66
N LYS A 185 -8.27 4.55 0.11
CA LYS A 185 -8.90 4.97 -1.16
C LYS A 185 -10.43 5.00 -1.03
N LYS A 186 -10.90 5.85 -0.11
CA LYS A 186 -12.30 5.90 0.39
C LYS A 186 -13.38 5.87 -0.70
N ASN A 187 -13.17 6.60 -1.79
CA ASN A 187 -14.20 6.78 -2.83
C ASN A 187 -14.50 5.50 -3.65
N ILE A 188 -13.58 4.52 -3.63
CA ILE A 188 -13.74 3.30 -4.44
C ILE A 188 -14.88 2.43 -3.93
N TYR A 189 -15.03 2.30 -2.60
CA TYR A 189 -16.06 1.46 -2.00
C TYR A 189 -17.46 1.80 -2.51
N SER A 190 -17.83 3.08 -2.56
CA SER A 190 -19.14 3.53 -3.04
C SER A 190 -19.37 3.24 -4.53
N SER A 191 -18.30 3.10 -5.32
CA SER A 191 -18.36 2.80 -6.76
C SER A 191 -18.53 1.31 -7.06
N LEU A 192 -18.29 0.43 -6.08
CA LEU A 192 -18.50 -1.00 -6.24
C LEU A 192 -19.98 -1.37 -6.18
N LYS A 193 -20.36 -2.48 -6.85
CA LYS A 193 -21.72 -3.02 -6.78
C LYS A 193 -22.10 -3.49 -5.38
N LYS A 194 -23.38 -3.50 -5.11
CA LYS A 194 -23.95 -3.91 -3.80
C LYS A 194 -23.47 -5.30 -3.36
N SER A 195 -23.34 -6.26 -4.27
CA SER A 195 -22.86 -7.62 -3.97
C SER A 195 -21.42 -7.61 -3.43
N ALA A 196 -20.51 -6.86 -4.06
CA ALA A 196 -19.13 -6.71 -3.59
C ALA A 196 -19.07 -6.01 -2.23
N ARG A 197 -19.84 -4.93 -2.04
CA ARG A 197 -19.92 -4.21 -0.76
C ARG A 197 -20.42 -5.11 0.37
N LEU A 198 -21.45 -5.91 0.13
CA LEU A 198 -21.95 -6.87 1.13
C LEU A 198 -20.90 -7.94 1.51
N LEU A 199 -20.08 -8.37 0.53
CA LEU A 199 -19.00 -9.32 0.80
C LEU A 199 -17.91 -8.68 1.67
N ILE A 200 -17.51 -7.45 1.35
CA ILE A 200 -16.55 -6.65 2.12
C ILE A 200 -17.08 -6.39 3.54
N ASP A 201 -18.36 -6.00 3.67
CA ASP A 201 -18.99 -5.71 4.95
C ASP A 201 -18.97 -6.93 5.89
N LYS A 202 -19.32 -8.11 5.35
CA LYS A 202 -19.26 -9.36 6.12
C LYS A 202 -17.85 -9.71 6.60
N THR A 203 -16.82 -9.37 5.81
CA THR A 203 -15.43 -9.58 6.19
C THR A 203 -15.03 -8.64 7.33
N ILE A 204 -15.38 -7.36 7.23
CA ILE A 204 -15.14 -6.34 8.25
C ILE A 204 -15.85 -6.68 9.57
N GLU A 205 -17.06 -7.23 9.52
CA GLU A 205 -17.82 -7.60 10.71
C GLU A 205 -17.15 -8.73 11.51
N LYS A 206 -16.41 -9.61 10.87
CA LYS A 206 -15.75 -10.75 11.51
C LYS A 206 -14.40 -10.42 12.15
N ASP A 207 -13.74 -9.37 11.69
CA ASP A 207 -12.39 -8.99 12.12
C ASP A 207 -12.35 -7.53 12.59
N PHE A 208 -12.11 -7.34 13.89
CA PHE A 208 -12.02 -6.01 14.49
C PHE A 208 -10.88 -5.19 13.92
N SER A 209 -9.74 -5.81 13.59
CA SER A 209 -8.60 -5.11 13.01
C SER A 209 -8.91 -4.54 11.61
N LEU A 210 -9.66 -5.29 10.79
CA LEU A 210 -10.18 -4.79 9.52
C LEU A 210 -11.25 -3.71 9.72
N ARG A 211 -12.11 -3.89 10.73
CA ARG A 211 -13.11 -2.90 11.10
C ARG A 211 -12.46 -1.57 11.50
N SER A 212 -11.37 -1.62 12.25
CA SER A 212 -10.68 -0.42 12.72
C SER A 212 -10.07 0.45 11.61
N ILE A 213 -9.82 -0.11 10.42
CA ILE A 213 -9.29 0.62 9.25
C ILE A 213 -10.34 0.92 8.19
N SER A 214 -11.62 0.56 8.40
CA SER A 214 -12.67 0.75 7.41
C SER A 214 -13.24 2.18 7.37
N PHE A 215 -12.39 3.18 7.32
CA PHE A 215 -12.71 4.61 7.25
C PHE A 215 -13.66 4.98 6.11
N PHE A 216 -13.70 4.19 5.04
CA PHE A 216 -14.59 4.39 3.90
C PHE A 216 -16.07 4.15 4.21
N LYS A 217 -16.39 3.63 5.41
CA LYS A 217 -17.77 3.41 5.89
C LYS A 217 -18.30 4.54 6.78
N SER A 218 -17.45 5.45 7.22
CA SER A 218 -17.78 6.53 8.15
C SER A 218 -17.79 7.88 7.46
N ASN A 219 -18.54 8.83 7.98
CA ASN A 219 -18.64 10.18 7.41
C ASN A 219 -17.40 11.02 7.67
N SER A 220 -16.73 10.80 8.84
CA SER A 220 -15.47 11.45 9.18
C SER A 220 -14.50 10.50 9.86
N VAL A 221 -13.24 10.92 9.97
CA VAL A 221 -12.19 10.18 10.68
C VAL A 221 -12.50 10.17 12.17
N GLU A 222 -12.95 11.30 12.71
CA GLU A 222 -13.27 11.49 14.12
C GLU A 222 -14.41 10.56 14.55
N GLU A 223 -15.49 10.50 13.75
CA GLU A 223 -16.60 9.56 13.99
C GLU A 223 -16.11 8.11 13.99
N HIS A 224 -15.29 7.76 13.00
CA HIS A 224 -14.76 6.40 12.89
C HIS A 224 -13.91 6.00 14.10
N ILE A 225 -12.95 6.84 14.47
CA ILE A 225 -12.05 6.58 15.60
C ILE A 225 -12.79 6.56 16.92
N SER A 226 -13.77 7.46 17.13
CA SER A 226 -14.61 7.44 18.32
C SER A 226 -15.37 6.12 18.47
N ASN A 227 -15.92 5.61 17.37
CA ASN A 227 -16.58 4.29 17.37
C ASN A 227 -15.60 3.13 17.66
N VAL A 228 -14.36 3.22 17.15
CA VAL A 228 -13.31 2.23 17.43
C VAL A 228 -12.93 2.24 18.91
N ILE A 229 -12.75 3.43 19.51
CA ILE A 229 -12.47 3.63 20.94
C ILE A 229 -13.60 2.99 21.79
N GLU A 230 -14.85 3.30 21.47
CA GLU A 230 -16.02 2.76 22.18
C GLU A 230 -16.04 1.22 22.16
N VAL A 231 -15.77 0.62 21.01
CA VAL A 231 -15.72 -0.85 20.89
C VAL A 231 -14.58 -1.44 21.72
N ILE A 232 -13.40 -0.82 21.75
CA ILE A 232 -12.29 -1.29 22.60
C ILE A 232 -12.70 -1.24 24.07
N GLU A 233 -13.31 -0.15 24.52
CA GLU A 233 -13.70 0.02 25.92
C GLU A 233 -14.83 -0.93 26.34
N MET A 234 -15.81 -1.18 25.47
CA MET A 234 -16.88 -2.15 25.74
C MET A 234 -16.35 -3.58 25.87
N ASN A 235 -15.39 -3.97 25.05
CA ASN A 235 -14.87 -5.34 25.04
C ASN A 235 -13.88 -5.62 26.18
N HIS A 236 -13.29 -4.60 26.79
CA HIS A 236 -12.38 -4.78 27.94
C HIS A 236 -13.09 -5.44 29.12
N LYS A 237 -14.38 -5.15 29.34
CA LYS A 237 -15.18 -5.68 30.47
C LYS A 237 -15.41 -7.21 30.40
N HIS A 238 -15.17 -7.85 29.26
CA HIS A 238 -15.40 -9.27 29.00
C HIS A 238 -14.13 -10.12 28.89
N ALA A 239 -12.93 -9.52 28.98
CA ALA A 239 -11.70 -10.17 28.60
C ALA A 239 -10.86 -10.66 29.79
N TYR A 240 -11.26 -11.77 30.39
CA TYR A 240 -10.28 -12.70 30.94
C TYR A 240 -9.93 -13.71 29.84
N GLY A 241 -8.92 -13.39 29.02
CA GLY A 241 -8.13 -14.38 28.28
C GLY A 241 -8.63 -14.84 26.91
N ILE A 242 -9.85 -14.60 26.46
CA ILE A 242 -10.31 -15.07 25.15
C ILE A 242 -11.17 -13.97 24.48
N GLY A 243 -10.61 -13.28 23.47
CA GLY A 243 -11.38 -12.42 22.59
C GLY A 243 -11.18 -10.91 22.72
N GLY A 244 -10.09 -10.44 23.33
CA GLY A 244 -9.76 -9.02 23.35
C GLY A 244 -9.59 -8.49 21.91
N VAL A 245 -10.19 -7.33 21.62
CA VAL A 245 -10.03 -6.66 20.34
C VAL A 245 -8.56 -6.34 20.08
N TYR A 246 -8.09 -6.73 18.91
CA TYR A 246 -6.71 -6.56 18.51
C TYR A 246 -6.64 -5.76 17.21
N ILE A 247 -5.72 -4.80 17.15
CA ILE A 247 -5.37 -4.07 15.95
C ILE A 247 -3.97 -4.49 15.54
N ASN A 248 -3.81 -5.09 14.36
CA ASN A 248 -2.51 -5.50 13.89
C ASN A 248 -1.59 -4.30 13.58
N SER A 249 -0.29 -4.58 13.48
CA SER A 249 0.72 -3.52 13.31
C SER A 249 0.58 -2.72 12.03
N GLU A 250 0.21 -3.39 10.93
CA GLU A 250 0.05 -2.75 9.62
C GLU A 250 -1.19 -1.85 9.60
N HIS A 251 -2.28 -2.30 10.23
CA HIS A 251 -3.51 -1.52 10.34
C HIS A 251 -3.34 -0.29 11.22
N TYR A 252 -2.57 -0.41 12.30
CA TYR A 252 -2.23 0.76 13.11
C TYR A 252 -1.54 1.87 12.32
N VAL A 253 -0.61 1.53 11.42
CA VAL A 253 0.06 2.53 10.57
C VAL A 253 -0.93 3.32 9.71
N ILE A 254 -2.02 2.66 9.28
CA ILE A 254 -3.09 3.33 8.55
C ILE A 254 -3.86 4.29 9.46
N ILE A 255 -4.24 3.84 10.67
CA ILE A 255 -4.95 4.64 11.67
C ILE A 255 -4.11 5.85 12.08
N ASP A 256 -2.84 5.65 12.43
CA ASP A 256 -1.90 6.69 12.83
C ASP A 256 -1.77 7.80 11.78
N ARG A 257 -1.72 7.42 10.49
CA ARG A 257 -1.71 8.39 9.39
C ARG A 257 -2.98 9.24 9.39
N TYR A 258 -4.16 8.61 9.48
CA TYR A 258 -5.41 9.34 9.51
C TYR A 258 -5.53 10.27 10.71
N LEU A 259 -5.09 9.83 11.90
CA LEU A 259 -5.09 10.65 13.11
C LEU A 259 -4.15 11.87 12.99
N LYS A 260 -2.98 11.69 12.38
CA LYS A 260 -2.05 12.79 12.11
C LYS A 260 -2.59 13.79 11.09
N ASP A 261 -3.33 13.29 10.08
CA ASP A 261 -3.90 14.16 9.03
C ASP A 261 -5.11 14.99 9.54
N THR A 262 -5.69 14.65 10.71
CA THR A 262 -6.85 15.40 11.28
C THR A 262 -6.44 16.60 12.14
N ASP A 263 -5.16 16.74 12.50
CA ASP A 263 -4.68 17.71 13.50
C ASP A 263 -5.40 17.61 14.88
N ASN A 264 -6.17 16.54 15.11
CA ASN A 264 -6.90 16.30 16.36
C ASN A 264 -6.05 15.49 17.35
N THR A 265 -5.06 16.17 17.94
CA THR A 265 -4.11 15.57 18.90
C THR A 265 -4.84 14.91 20.08
N LYS A 266 -5.92 15.52 20.57
CA LYS A 266 -6.68 14.96 21.70
C LYS A 266 -7.29 13.60 21.35
N LEU A 267 -7.88 13.45 20.19
CA LEU A 267 -8.45 12.19 19.72
C LEU A 267 -7.37 11.12 19.51
N HIS A 268 -6.20 11.54 18.98
CA HIS A 268 -5.06 10.65 18.81
C HIS A 268 -4.56 10.13 20.17
N HIS A 269 -4.37 11.01 21.15
CA HIS A 269 -3.96 10.64 22.50
C HIS A 269 -5.00 9.72 23.16
N GLN A 270 -6.29 10.05 23.06
CA GLN A 270 -7.36 9.20 23.58
C GLN A 270 -7.33 7.80 22.97
N PHE A 271 -7.15 7.68 21.66
CA PHE A 271 -7.01 6.39 20.99
C PHE A 271 -5.80 5.60 21.53
N CYS A 272 -4.63 6.23 21.67
CA CYS A 272 -3.42 5.61 22.18
C CYS A 272 -3.60 5.10 23.62
N ILE A 273 -4.13 5.94 24.49
CA ILE A 273 -4.40 5.62 25.90
C ILE A 273 -5.42 4.47 25.99
N THR A 274 -6.47 4.48 25.17
CA THR A 274 -7.48 3.44 25.16
C THR A 274 -6.91 2.10 24.70
N CYS A 275 -6.12 2.08 23.64
CA CYS A 275 -5.48 0.85 23.16
C CYS A 275 -4.56 0.23 24.21
N TYR A 276 -3.66 1.02 24.81
CA TYR A 276 -2.74 0.55 25.84
C TYR A 276 -3.50 0.15 27.12
N GLY A 277 -4.38 1.04 27.61
CA GLY A 277 -5.13 0.85 28.84
C GLY A 277 -6.01 -0.39 28.86
N ASN A 278 -6.44 -0.88 27.69
CA ASN A 278 -7.26 -2.07 27.51
C ASN A 278 -6.48 -3.28 26.96
N SER A 279 -5.16 -3.34 27.19
CA SER A 279 -4.34 -4.50 26.81
C SER A 279 -4.86 -5.77 27.46
N ALA A 280 -5.08 -6.81 26.66
CA ALA A 280 -5.67 -8.07 27.10
C ALA A 280 -4.65 -9.06 27.69
N ASP A 281 -3.36 -8.87 27.41
CA ASP A 281 -2.24 -9.69 27.85
C ASP A 281 -0.94 -8.89 27.93
N PHE A 282 0.10 -9.50 28.51
CA PHE A 282 1.40 -8.88 28.73
C PHE A 282 2.13 -8.54 27.42
N ASP A 283 2.05 -9.41 26.43
CA ASP A 283 2.73 -9.20 25.14
C ASP A 283 2.12 -8.01 24.39
N ARG A 284 0.80 -7.89 24.40
CA ARG A 284 0.11 -6.72 23.84
C ARG A 284 0.42 -5.46 24.60
N ALA A 285 0.48 -5.51 25.94
CA ALA A 285 0.86 -4.37 26.75
C ALA A 285 2.26 -3.86 26.37
N ASP A 286 3.23 -4.75 26.19
CA ASP A 286 4.60 -4.39 25.75
C ASP A 286 4.60 -3.73 24.38
N ILE A 287 3.89 -4.32 23.40
CA ILE A 287 3.77 -3.79 22.04
C ILE A 287 3.08 -2.42 22.04
N TYR A 288 2.00 -2.30 22.80
CA TYR A 288 1.18 -1.07 22.83
C TYR A 288 1.86 0.06 23.58
N TYR A 289 2.64 -0.22 24.62
CA TYR A 289 3.47 0.79 25.25
C TYR A 289 4.48 1.40 24.25
N ASP A 290 5.25 0.56 23.60
CA ASP A 290 6.26 1.03 22.63
C ASP A 290 5.64 1.78 21.44
N ARG A 291 4.43 1.42 21.05
CA ARG A 291 3.76 1.96 19.86
C ARG A 291 2.90 3.18 20.16
N TYR A 292 2.16 3.16 21.24
CA TYR A 292 1.11 4.15 21.53
C TYR A 292 1.49 5.14 22.62
N ILE A 293 2.24 4.70 23.65
CA ILE A 293 2.52 5.54 24.81
C ILE A 293 3.87 6.21 24.69
N LYS A 294 4.93 5.43 24.55
CA LYS A 294 6.30 5.94 24.55
C LYS A 294 6.55 7.08 23.55
N PRO A 295 6.06 7.05 22.29
CA PRO A 295 6.27 8.15 21.34
C PRO A 295 5.54 9.45 21.71
N HIS A 296 4.46 9.36 22.50
CA HIS A 296 3.59 10.49 22.85
C HIS A 296 3.72 10.93 24.31
N LEU A 297 4.54 10.25 25.11
CA LEU A 297 4.59 10.43 26.57
C LEU A 297 4.81 11.89 27.00
N ASN A 298 5.73 12.59 26.33
CA ASN A 298 6.04 13.99 26.60
C ASN A 298 5.06 15.00 25.97
N ALA A 299 4.10 14.50 25.16
CA ALA A 299 3.08 15.33 24.53
C ALA A 299 1.72 15.23 25.23
N PHE A 300 1.53 14.25 26.12
CA PHE A 300 0.31 14.13 26.89
C PHE A 300 0.14 15.29 27.86
N THR A 301 -1.08 15.77 28.01
CA THR A 301 -1.46 16.71 29.06
C THR A 301 -1.55 16.00 30.42
N LEU A 302 -1.57 16.75 31.52
CA LEU A 302 -1.73 16.19 32.86
C LEU A 302 -3.03 15.39 33.02
N ASP A 303 -4.14 15.88 32.46
CA ASP A 303 -5.42 15.18 32.45
C ASP A 303 -5.36 13.85 31.70
N GLU A 304 -4.66 13.82 30.54
CA GLU A 304 -4.46 12.60 29.75
C GLU A 304 -3.57 11.59 30.51
N LEU A 305 -2.51 12.06 31.16
CA LEU A 305 -1.65 11.22 32.00
C LEU A 305 -2.41 10.67 33.21
N LYS A 306 -3.31 11.45 33.80
CA LYS A 306 -4.19 10.95 34.87
C LYS A 306 -5.07 9.82 34.39
N VAL A 307 -5.72 9.96 33.23
CA VAL A 307 -6.52 8.89 32.62
C VAL A 307 -5.66 7.67 32.33
N LEU A 308 -4.44 7.85 31.83
CA LEU A 308 -3.51 6.76 31.56
C LEU A 308 -3.12 6.02 32.86
N LEU A 309 -2.78 6.76 33.92
CA LEU A 309 -2.47 6.19 35.25
C LEU A 309 -3.65 5.44 35.84
N ASP A 310 -4.89 5.96 35.73
CA ASP A 310 -6.10 5.27 36.16
C ASP A 310 -6.26 3.92 35.43
N LYS A 311 -6.07 3.88 34.12
CA LYS A 311 -6.11 2.63 33.34
C LYS A 311 -4.98 1.67 33.75
N CYS A 312 -3.78 2.17 33.97
CA CYS A 312 -2.66 1.38 34.48
C CYS A 312 -2.96 0.78 35.84
N ASN A 313 -3.58 1.56 36.75
CA ASN A 313 -3.95 1.13 38.10
C ASN A 313 -5.07 0.06 38.08
N GLN A 314 -5.97 0.11 37.09
CA GLN A 314 -7.12 -0.80 37.01
C GLN A 314 -6.84 -2.09 36.26
N ASN A 315 -5.94 -2.08 35.25
CA ASN A 315 -5.68 -3.22 34.40
C ASN A 315 -4.46 -4.02 34.89
N SER A 316 -4.69 -5.22 35.43
CA SER A 316 -3.64 -6.11 35.95
C SER A 316 -2.59 -6.51 34.88
N GLN A 317 -2.95 -6.49 33.59
CA GLN A 317 -1.99 -6.79 32.53
C GLN A 317 -0.93 -5.68 32.38
N LEU A 318 -1.17 -4.49 32.91
CA LEU A 318 -0.24 -3.36 32.83
C LEU A 318 0.70 -3.30 34.03
N HIS A 319 0.23 -3.62 35.24
CA HIS A 319 0.98 -3.44 36.47
C HIS A 319 1.46 -4.73 37.13
N TRP A 320 0.91 -5.91 36.80
CA TRP A 320 1.17 -7.14 37.55
C TRP A 320 2.21 -8.02 36.86
N TYR A 321 3.29 -8.43 37.58
CA TYR A 321 4.33 -9.41 37.18
C TYR A 321 4.93 -9.30 35.75
N ARG A 322 4.59 -8.29 34.99
CA ARG A 322 5.17 -8.05 33.67
C ARG A 322 6.57 -7.40 33.85
N LYS A 323 7.61 -7.99 33.26
CA LYS A 323 9.01 -7.54 33.40
C LYS A 323 9.24 -6.03 33.18
N ARG A 324 8.44 -5.43 32.27
CA ARG A 324 8.56 -4.03 31.88
C ARG A 324 7.65 -3.10 32.67
N ALA A 325 6.67 -3.64 33.39
CA ALA A 325 5.61 -2.86 34.01
C ALA A 325 6.15 -1.75 34.91
N GLU A 326 7.04 -2.08 35.83
CA GLU A 326 7.60 -1.11 36.77
C GLU A 326 8.28 0.07 36.07
N ARG A 327 9.18 -0.21 35.13
CA ARG A 327 9.89 0.84 34.37
C ARG A 327 8.94 1.73 33.59
N GLU A 328 7.91 1.13 32.97
CA GLU A 328 6.93 1.86 32.16
C GLU A 328 6.02 2.71 33.05
N MET A 329 5.59 2.19 34.21
CA MET A 329 4.82 2.97 35.19
C MET A 329 5.64 4.14 35.73
N LEU A 330 6.89 3.91 36.14
CA LEU A 330 7.78 4.99 36.58
C LEU A 330 7.96 6.06 35.51
N SER A 331 8.07 5.68 34.22
CA SER A 331 8.17 6.65 33.12
C SER A 331 6.90 7.49 32.95
N ILE A 332 5.71 6.88 33.13
CA ILE A 332 4.43 7.60 33.07
C ILE A 332 4.26 8.53 34.28
N MET A 333 4.62 8.05 35.47
CA MET A 333 4.58 8.86 36.70
C MET A 333 5.54 10.04 36.62
N GLN A 334 6.78 9.83 36.10
CA GLN A 334 7.75 10.91 35.88
C GLN A 334 7.21 11.98 34.93
N ALA A 335 6.56 11.58 33.84
CA ALA A 335 5.95 12.52 32.89
C ALA A 335 4.84 13.37 33.55
N ALA A 336 4.05 12.82 34.46
CA ALA A 336 3.06 13.58 35.22
C ALA A 336 3.71 14.53 36.22
N TYR A 337 4.73 14.07 36.95
CA TYR A 337 5.49 14.86 37.93
C TYR A 337 6.26 16.02 37.27
N ASP A 338 6.80 15.82 36.07
CA ASP A 338 7.50 16.87 35.29
C ASP A 338 6.57 18.03 34.89
N ILE A 339 5.25 17.74 34.73
CA ILE A 339 4.24 18.77 34.45
C ILE A 339 3.76 19.44 35.75
N ASP A 340 3.52 18.64 36.80
CA ASP A 340 3.08 19.12 38.10
C ASP A 340 3.73 18.30 39.21
N SER A 341 4.74 18.88 39.83
CA SER A 341 5.48 18.25 40.94
C SER A 341 4.63 18.05 42.23
N SER A 342 3.44 18.65 42.31
CA SER A 342 2.49 18.47 43.41
C SER A 342 1.44 17.42 43.10
N PHE A 343 1.53 16.70 41.97
CA PHE A 343 0.55 15.68 41.56
C PHE A 343 0.45 14.56 42.63
N ASP A 344 -0.74 14.32 43.14
CA ASP A 344 -1.00 13.31 44.12
C ASP A 344 -1.20 11.91 43.53
N PHE A 345 -0.21 11.04 43.76
CA PHE A 345 -0.24 9.64 43.32
C PHE A 345 -0.87 8.69 44.33
N SER A 346 -1.28 9.15 45.51
CA SER A 346 -1.78 8.30 46.62
C SER A 346 -3.01 7.46 46.27
N GLY A 347 -3.81 7.91 45.27
CA GLY A 347 -4.98 7.19 44.77
C GLY A 347 -4.67 5.96 43.90
N PHE A 348 -3.41 5.72 43.49
CA PHE A 348 -3.03 4.68 42.54
C PHE A 348 -2.33 3.49 43.25
N ASN A 349 -3.10 2.64 43.91
CA ASN A 349 -2.58 1.58 44.82
C ASN A 349 -1.75 0.50 44.14
N ASN A 350 -1.87 0.33 42.79
CA ASN A 350 -1.15 -0.69 42.02
C ASN A 350 0.09 -0.12 41.28
N LEU A 351 0.43 1.14 41.49
CA LEU A 351 1.63 1.75 40.93
C LEU A 351 2.82 1.64 41.88
N PRO A 352 4.06 1.68 41.40
CA PRO A 352 5.30 1.52 42.18
C PRO A 352 5.65 2.80 42.94
N LEU A 353 4.77 3.29 43.86
CA LEU A 353 4.91 4.58 44.53
C LEU A 353 6.19 4.70 45.32
N SER A 354 6.55 3.71 46.16
CA SER A 354 7.75 3.75 47.00
C SER A 354 9.03 3.91 46.15
N LYS A 355 9.10 3.24 45.03
CA LYS A 355 10.25 3.36 44.10
C LYS A 355 10.28 4.71 43.37
N PHE A 356 9.12 5.26 43.09
CA PHE A 356 9.04 6.59 42.50
C PHE A 356 9.48 7.68 43.49
N GLU A 357 9.04 7.58 44.75
CA GLU A 357 9.47 8.48 45.85
C GLU A 357 10.99 8.43 46.05
N GLU A 358 11.62 7.25 45.99
CA GLU A 358 13.06 7.08 46.06
C GLU A 358 13.81 7.72 44.87
N GLN A 359 13.14 7.83 43.70
CA GLN A 359 13.72 8.37 42.48
C GLN A 359 13.69 9.91 42.44
N VAL A 360 12.64 10.53 43.03
CA VAL A 360 12.42 12.00 42.94
C VAL A 360 12.76 12.73 44.22
N GLY A 361 13.01 12.04 45.35
CA GLY A 361 13.45 12.56 46.63
C GLY A 361 14.96 12.57 46.73
#